data_0fd5024dec376d5b2f923b24086dc197
#
_entry.id   0fd5024dec376d5b2f923b24086dc197
#
_cell.length_a   1.000
_cell.length_b   1.000
_cell.length_c   1.000
_cell.angle_alpha   90.00
_cell.angle_beta   90.00
_cell.angle_gamma   90.00
#
_symmetry.space_group_name_H-M   'P 1'
#
loop_
_entity.id
_entity.type
_entity.pdbx_description
1 polymer ?
#
loop_
_entity_poly.entity_id
_entity_poly.type
_entity_poly.pdbx_seq_one_letter_code
_entity_poly.pdbx_strand_id
1 'polypeptide(L)'
;MGKFEFDDDKSKANLKKHGIDFSEAQALWNDPRLLEIQAKSEDEPRFLVIGCIGSRHWSAVVTYRNGAIRLISVRRSRKREVEIYEG
;
A
#
# COMPACT_ATOMS: atom_id res chain seq x y z
N MET A 1 11.80 -11.61 2.26
CA MET A 1 10.82 -10.82 3.00
C MET A 1 11.27 -9.37 3.10
N GLY A 2 10.44 -8.44 2.65
CA GLY A 2 10.80 -7.04 2.64
C GLY A 2 10.80 -6.41 4.01
N LYS A 3 11.70 -5.48 4.20
CA LYS A 3 11.72 -4.65 5.39
C LYS A 3 10.80 -3.44 5.14
N PHE A 4 9.97 -3.11 6.11
CA PHE A 4 9.05 -1.98 6.01
C PHE A 4 9.54 -0.81 6.84
N GLU A 5 9.26 0.39 6.33
CA GLU A 5 9.48 1.61 7.11
C GLU A 5 8.34 2.59 6.83
N PHE A 6 8.09 3.49 7.78
CA PHE A 6 7.06 4.50 7.64
C PHE A 6 7.17 5.50 8.78
N ASP A 7 6.49 6.62 8.60
CA ASP A 7 6.38 7.67 9.61
C ASP A 7 5.24 7.32 10.57
N ASP A 8 5.53 7.27 11.87
CA ASP A 8 4.53 6.89 12.87
C ASP A 8 3.33 7.82 12.92
N ASP A 9 3.55 9.13 12.76
CA ASP A 9 2.45 10.09 12.77
C ASP A 9 1.55 9.89 11.56
N LYS A 10 2.14 9.60 10.42
CA LYS A 10 1.36 9.32 9.20
C LYS A 10 0.58 8.02 9.34
N SER A 11 1.15 7.02 10.00
CA SER A 11 0.47 5.76 10.25
C SER A 11 -0.79 5.99 11.10
N LYS A 12 -0.65 6.78 12.17
CA LYS A 12 -1.78 7.11 13.04
C LYS A 12 -2.85 7.90 12.30
N ALA A 13 -2.43 8.87 11.49
CA ALA A 13 -3.36 9.66 10.69
C ALA A 13 -4.08 8.78 9.67
N ASN A 14 -3.37 7.82 9.10
CA ASN A 14 -3.96 6.88 8.14
C ASN A 14 -5.04 6.02 8.79
N LEU A 15 -4.77 5.55 10.01
CA LEU A 15 -5.76 4.77 10.75
C LEU A 15 -7.03 5.59 10.99
N LYS A 16 -6.86 6.84 11.39
CA LYS A 16 -7.99 7.72 11.67
C LYS A 16 -8.80 8.03 10.40
N LYS A 17 -8.12 8.22 9.28
CA LYS A 17 -8.77 8.62 8.03
C LYS A 17 -9.35 7.43 7.25
N HIS A 18 -8.65 6.32 7.23
CA HIS A 18 -8.99 5.20 6.35
C HIS A 18 -9.28 3.88 7.08
N GLY A 19 -9.12 3.84 8.40
CA GLY A 19 -9.43 2.65 9.17
C GLY A 19 -8.36 1.58 9.15
N ILE A 20 -7.16 1.92 8.71
CA ILE A 20 -6.03 1.00 8.69
C ILE A 20 -4.75 1.78 8.95
N ASP A 21 -3.88 1.27 9.81
CA ASP A 21 -2.56 1.86 10.01
C ASP A 21 -1.54 1.13 9.13
N PHE A 22 -0.29 1.62 9.18
CA PHE A 22 0.74 1.07 8.31
C PHE A 22 1.29 -0.27 8.81
N SER A 23 1.13 -0.58 10.08
CA SER A 23 1.50 -1.90 10.59
C SER A 23 0.53 -2.96 10.05
N GLU A 24 -0.76 -2.67 10.12
CA GLU A 24 -1.80 -3.56 9.59
C GLU A 24 -1.67 -3.73 8.07
N ALA A 25 -1.32 -2.65 7.38
CA ALA A 25 -1.21 -2.66 5.92
C ALA A 25 -0.12 -3.60 5.41
N GLN A 26 0.85 -3.94 6.25
CA GLN A 26 1.90 -4.87 5.84
C GLN A 26 1.36 -6.24 5.45
N ALA A 27 0.16 -6.58 5.92
CA ALA A 27 -0.50 -7.84 5.56
C ALA A 27 -0.83 -7.92 4.06
N LEU A 28 -0.83 -6.79 3.34
CA LEU A 28 -1.00 -6.80 1.89
C LEU A 28 0.05 -7.67 1.21
N TRP A 29 1.26 -7.68 1.74
CA TRP A 29 2.37 -8.43 1.15
C TRP A 29 2.27 -9.93 1.38
N ASN A 30 1.28 -10.39 2.13
CA ASN A 30 0.97 -11.80 2.26
C ASN A 30 0.03 -12.29 1.14
N ASP A 31 -0.54 -11.37 0.37
CA ASP A 31 -1.43 -11.70 -0.73
C ASP A 31 -0.60 -12.19 -1.93
N PRO A 32 -0.75 -13.47 -2.35
CA PRO A 32 0.04 -13.99 -3.47
C PRO A 32 -0.34 -13.35 -4.81
N ARG A 33 -1.45 -12.62 -4.86
CA ARG A 33 -1.89 -11.94 -6.08
C ARG A 33 -1.64 -10.45 -6.03
N LEU A 34 -0.83 -9.99 -5.08
CA LEU A 34 -0.50 -8.57 -4.95
C LEU A 34 -0.02 -8.01 -6.27
N LEU A 35 -0.60 -6.89 -6.66
CA LEU A 35 -0.30 -6.22 -7.93
C LEU A 35 0.41 -4.90 -7.66
N GLU A 36 1.51 -4.65 -8.35
CA GLU A 36 2.25 -3.41 -8.22
C GLU A 36 2.27 -2.68 -9.56
N ILE A 37 1.91 -1.41 -9.53
CA ILE A 37 1.85 -0.57 -10.72
C ILE A 37 2.68 0.68 -10.45
N GLN A 38 3.52 1.06 -11.40
CA GLN A 38 4.30 2.27 -11.26
C GLN A 38 3.36 3.48 -11.33
N ALA A 39 3.45 4.35 -10.32
CA ALA A 39 2.67 5.57 -10.26
C ALA A 39 3.51 6.76 -10.73
N LYS A 40 2.84 7.80 -11.22
CA LYS A 40 3.54 9.01 -11.62
C LYS A 40 4.13 9.70 -10.38
N SER A 41 5.38 10.14 -10.51
CA SER A 41 6.06 10.84 -9.45
C SER A 41 7.13 11.74 -10.07
N GLU A 42 7.30 12.93 -9.51
CA GLU A 42 8.28 13.87 -10.00
C GLU A 42 9.65 13.70 -9.36
N ASP A 43 9.67 13.22 -8.12
CA ASP A 43 10.93 13.13 -7.36
C ASP A 43 11.45 11.70 -7.31
N GLU A 44 10.91 10.90 -6.40
CA GLU A 44 11.33 9.51 -6.27
C GLU A 44 10.27 8.58 -6.85
N PRO A 45 10.68 7.43 -7.37
CA PRO A 45 9.71 6.48 -7.94
C PRO A 45 8.71 6.04 -6.89
N ARG A 46 7.43 6.10 -7.25
CA ARG A 46 6.33 5.63 -6.40
C ARG A 46 5.55 4.55 -7.10
N PHE A 47 4.97 3.68 -6.32
CA PHE A 47 4.22 2.54 -6.82
C PHE A 47 2.89 2.44 -6.11
N LEU A 48 1.87 2.05 -6.85
CA LEU A 48 0.56 1.73 -6.31
C LEU A 48 0.50 0.22 -6.16
N VAL A 49 0.26 -0.25 -4.95
CA VAL A 49 0.18 -1.67 -4.65
C VAL A 49 -1.26 -1.98 -4.30
N ILE A 50 -1.84 -2.95 -4.99
CA ILE A 50 -3.24 -3.35 -4.79
C ILE A 50 -3.27 -4.79 -4.34
N GLY A 51 -3.99 -5.05 -3.24
CA GLY A 51 -4.10 -6.40 -2.72
C GLY A 51 -5.27 -6.53 -1.77
N CYS A 52 -5.43 -7.72 -1.22
CA CYS A 52 -6.49 -8.02 -0.28
C CYS A 52 -5.94 -8.28 1.11
N ILE A 53 -6.67 -7.80 2.11
CA ILE A 53 -6.49 -8.21 3.50
C ILE A 53 -7.86 -8.72 3.93
N GLY A 54 -7.94 -10.03 4.16
CA GLY A 54 -9.23 -10.65 4.38
C GLY A 54 -10.06 -10.55 3.11
N SER A 55 -11.27 -10.01 3.23
CA SER A 55 -12.18 -9.87 2.09
C SER A 55 -12.17 -8.48 1.47
N ARG A 56 -11.27 -7.60 1.91
CA ARG A 56 -11.26 -6.21 1.45
C ARG A 56 -10.05 -5.89 0.61
N HIS A 57 -10.27 -5.10 -0.44
CA HIS A 57 -9.21 -4.62 -1.31
C HIS A 57 -8.66 -3.30 -0.78
N TRP A 58 -7.33 -3.23 -0.69
CA TRP A 58 -6.64 -2.03 -0.25
C TRP A 58 -5.61 -1.61 -1.27
N SER A 59 -5.41 -0.32 -1.40
CA SER A 59 -4.39 0.25 -2.29
C SER A 59 -3.42 1.05 -1.45
N ALA A 60 -2.14 0.75 -1.60
CA ALA A 60 -1.08 1.42 -0.87
C ALA A 60 -0.17 2.15 -1.84
N VAL A 61 0.29 3.34 -1.45
CA VAL A 61 1.33 4.05 -2.18
C VAL A 61 2.63 3.82 -1.43
N VAL A 62 3.63 3.33 -2.14
CA VAL A 62 4.91 3.00 -1.55
C VAL A 62 6.05 3.54 -2.40
N THR A 63 7.23 3.62 -1.79
CA THR A 63 8.48 3.82 -2.51
C THR A 63 9.50 2.85 -1.91
N TYR A 64 10.61 2.65 -2.59
CA TYR A 64 11.66 1.74 -2.12
C TYR A 64 12.90 2.55 -1.79
N ARG A 65 13.46 2.32 -0.60
CA ARG A 65 14.66 3.00 -0.14
C ARG A 65 15.56 1.99 0.55
N ASN A 66 16.80 1.88 0.08
CA ASN A 66 17.81 1.03 0.73
C ASN A 66 17.31 -0.39 0.99
N GLY A 67 16.55 -0.94 0.03
CA GLY A 67 16.01 -2.28 0.16
C GLY A 67 14.77 -2.39 1.03
N ALA A 68 14.28 -1.27 1.57
CA ALA A 68 13.06 -1.25 2.39
C ALA A 68 11.87 -0.76 1.58
N ILE A 69 10.70 -1.22 1.97
CA ILE A 69 9.43 -0.76 1.41
C ILE A 69 8.92 0.35 2.32
N ARG A 70 8.91 1.57 1.81
CA ARG A 70 8.42 2.71 2.59
C ARG A 70 6.95 2.97 2.27
N LEU A 71 6.10 2.80 3.28
CA LEU A 71 4.66 3.05 3.17
C LEU A 71 4.38 4.55 3.26
N ILE A 72 3.62 5.07 2.32
CA ILE A 72 3.30 6.50 2.25
C ILE A 72 1.84 6.74 2.57
N SER A 73 0.93 5.93 2.01
CA SER A 73 -0.49 6.00 2.30
C SER A 73 -1.16 4.69 1.96
N VAL A 74 -2.29 4.40 2.64
CA VAL A 74 -3.07 3.19 2.39
C VAL A 74 -4.54 3.57 2.49
N ARG A 75 -5.34 3.11 1.54
CA ARG A 75 -6.78 3.36 1.51
C ARG A 75 -7.51 2.19 0.88
N ARG A 76 -8.81 2.16 1.04
CA ARG A 76 -9.62 1.18 0.33
C ARG A 76 -9.45 1.39 -1.16
N SER A 77 -9.41 0.31 -1.91
CA SER A 77 -9.24 0.37 -3.36
C SER A 77 -10.47 0.98 -4.01
N ARG A 78 -10.23 1.76 -5.06
CA ARG A 78 -11.31 2.30 -5.88
C ARG A 78 -11.79 1.22 -6.83
N LYS A 79 -12.99 1.40 -7.37
CA LYS A 79 -13.60 0.42 -8.27
C LYS A 79 -12.65 0.03 -9.42
N ARG A 80 -12.00 1.01 -10.02
CA ARG A 80 -11.07 0.77 -11.12
C ARG A 80 -9.89 -0.09 -10.69
N GLU A 81 -9.39 0.16 -9.48
CA GLU A 81 -8.26 -0.59 -8.94
C GLU A 81 -8.63 -2.03 -8.67
N VAL A 82 -9.84 -2.25 -8.14
CA VAL A 82 -10.35 -3.60 -7.92
C VAL A 82 -10.45 -4.34 -9.25
N GLU A 83 -10.95 -3.68 -10.28
CA GLU A 83 -11.08 -4.27 -11.62
C GLU A 83 -9.72 -4.70 -12.17
N ILE A 84 -8.71 -3.85 -12.02
CA ILE A 84 -7.36 -4.17 -12.48
C ILE A 84 -6.80 -5.37 -11.71
N TYR A 85 -7.00 -5.38 -10.40
CA TYR A 85 -6.50 -6.46 -9.54
C TYR A 85 -7.20 -7.79 -9.86
N GLU A 86 -8.50 -7.76 -10.07
CA GLU A 86 -9.26 -8.98 -10.37
C GLU A 86 -9.00 -9.50 -11.78
N GLY A 87 -8.48 -8.65 -12.61
CA GLY A 87 -7.98 -9.01 -13.90
C GLY A 87 -8.89 -9.21 -14.99
#